data_652022c3541b44f582d900c504bb4782
#
_entry.id   652022c3541b44f582d900c504bb4782
#
_cell.length_a   1.000
_cell.length_b   1.000
_cell.length_c   1.000
_cell.angle_alpha   90.00
_cell.angle_beta   90.00
_cell.angle_gamma   90.00
#
_symmetry.space_group_name_H-M   'P 1'
#
loop_
_entity.id
_entity.type
_entity.pdbx_description
1 polymer ?
#
loop_
_entity_poly.entity_id
_entity_poly.type
_entity_poly.pdbx_seq_one_letter_code
_entity_poly.pdbx_strand_id
1 'polypeptide(L)'
;MVKWNIWKKITETISKSKARLDGQSNAVKVLCAGAMSVIIFVLAYLAAIKNSDSNSVGYWNLIILIVSAPVAFVIWHFRDENNRQQIENQRKDINLKEFQKLSEWVSGAHLPEIKAVSKTTQKSSSKDGAEITEQTTEQSEEYAKKPDTARFDTFSKRDGAVALQISAIYNLLPFFRGDYGESFRLPAFNLLKSAWQTMLQDSLKKLERENLSEIEKSEIRVELWQKAGSPMGIALTRMLLSLNQENTKLNLRDFPEMLPNICLAGIAFNLNGINESTRDLSGLDLSGVDFRGADLQLANLQNSQLAMAKLQNVQLLEANMQNVQLFGANLQNAQLVSVNLQNAQLNYANFQNSFLSPSNWQNADMAYADLRQSFFEWKRLFYSNVNLSFVKITVHDFSKKIYPDWKKENDSKWEELTKDEQKKVMQRFCDETKMWIYNEKGMLIVFPIQEDET
;
A
#
# COMPACT_ATOMS: atom_id res chain seq x y z
N MET A 1 24.79 3.39 58.11
CA MET A 1 24.72 2.27 57.13
C MET A 1 23.63 1.22 57.42
N VAL A 2 23.40 0.81 58.65
CA VAL A 2 22.42 -0.24 59.01
C VAL A 2 20.97 0.15 58.67
N LYS A 3 20.53 1.38 58.91
CA LYS A 3 19.17 1.86 58.62
C LYS A 3 18.84 1.88 57.13
N TRP A 4 19.82 2.17 56.25
CA TRP A 4 19.60 2.23 54.81
C TRP A 4 19.42 0.83 54.18
N ASN A 5 20.14 -0.17 54.68
CA ASN A 5 19.98 -1.58 54.25
C ASN A 5 18.66 -2.18 54.67
N ILE A 6 18.08 -1.76 55.79
CA ILE A 6 16.75 -2.20 56.24
C ILE A 6 15.66 -1.64 55.32
N TRP A 7 15.76 -0.32 55.00
CA TRP A 7 14.81 0.30 54.06
C TRP A 7 14.86 -0.32 52.64
N LYS A 8 16.04 -0.62 52.14
CA LYS A 8 16.20 -1.29 50.84
C LYS A 8 15.60 -2.68 50.85
N LYS A 9 15.80 -3.47 51.90
CA LYS A 9 15.16 -4.79 52.05
C LYS A 9 13.63 -4.70 52.13
N ILE A 10 13.11 -3.71 52.84
CA ILE A 10 11.67 -3.48 52.96
C ILE A 10 11.08 -3.11 51.60
N THR A 11 11.69 -2.21 50.84
CA THR A 11 11.24 -1.81 49.51
C THR A 11 11.29 -2.95 48.46
N GLU A 12 12.35 -3.78 48.51
CA GLU A 12 12.44 -4.98 47.67
C GLU A 12 11.38 -6.03 48.02
N THR A 13 11.10 -6.20 49.31
CA THR A 13 10.06 -7.13 49.79
C THR A 13 8.68 -6.65 49.38
N ILE A 14 8.40 -5.35 49.50
CA ILE A 14 7.14 -4.74 49.08
C ILE A 14 6.95 -4.87 47.54
N SER A 15 8.01 -4.61 46.78
CA SER A 15 7.99 -4.76 45.32
C SER A 15 7.71 -6.20 44.88
N LYS A 16 8.37 -7.18 45.50
CA LYS A 16 8.12 -8.62 45.22
C LYS A 16 6.70 -9.07 45.63
N SER A 17 6.22 -8.54 46.76
CA SER A 17 4.85 -8.83 47.24
C SER A 17 3.80 -8.20 46.31
N LYS A 18 4.05 -6.99 45.79
CA LYS A 18 3.20 -6.33 44.79
C LYS A 18 3.13 -7.16 43.52
N ALA A 19 4.27 -7.59 42.96
CA ALA A 19 4.30 -8.42 41.75
C ALA A 19 3.56 -9.79 41.91
N ARG A 20 3.59 -10.38 43.12
CA ARG A 20 2.83 -11.60 43.41
C ARG A 20 1.31 -11.35 43.55
N LEU A 21 0.93 -10.18 44.07
CA LEU A 21 -0.46 -9.80 44.24
C LEU A 21 -1.11 -9.38 42.92
N ASP A 22 -0.36 -8.77 42.00
CA ASP A 22 -0.87 -8.30 40.71
C ASP A 22 -1.41 -9.45 39.83
N GLY A 23 -0.87 -10.68 39.98
CA GLY A 23 -1.33 -11.88 39.30
C GLY A 23 -2.50 -12.62 39.97
N GLN A 24 -2.98 -12.19 41.16
CA GLN A 24 -4.03 -12.86 41.91
C GLN A 24 -5.41 -12.23 41.68
N SER A 25 -6.48 -13.04 41.83
CA SER A 25 -7.84 -12.52 41.75
C SER A 25 -8.12 -11.50 42.88
N ASN A 26 -9.00 -10.54 42.62
CA ASN A 26 -9.35 -9.49 43.57
C ASN A 26 -9.89 -10.06 44.91
N ALA A 27 -10.62 -11.16 44.85
CA ALA A 27 -11.10 -11.87 46.04
C ALA A 27 -9.94 -12.37 46.89
N VAL A 28 -8.90 -12.92 46.32
CA VAL A 28 -7.70 -13.40 47.00
C VAL A 28 -6.94 -12.24 47.67
N LYS A 29 -6.81 -11.10 46.99
CA LYS A 29 -6.15 -9.89 47.53
C LYS A 29 -6.87 -9.41 48.82
N VAL A 30 -8.19 -9.35 48.80
CA VAL A 30 -9.02 -8.94 49.95
C VAL A 30 -8.89 -9.93 51.12
N LEU A 31 -8.97 -11.24 50.82
CA LEU A 31 -8.83 -12.28 51.83
C LEU A 31 -7.46 -12.26 52.51
N CYS A 32 -6.39 -12.10 51.72
CA CYS A 32 -5.02 -11.99 52.25
C CYS A 32 -4.85 -10.76 53.15
N ALA A 33 -5.40 -9.60 52.74
CA ALA A 33 -5.32 -8.37 53.54
C ALA A 33 -6.11 -8.51 54.86
N GLY A 34 -7.30 -9.10 54.79
CA GLY A 34 -8.11 -9.38 55.99
C GLY A 34 -7.41 -10.35 56.96
N ALA A 35 -6.86 -11.45 56.44
CA ALA A 35 -6.10 -12.40 57.21
C ALA A 35 -4.86 -11.77 57.92
N MET A 36 -4.11 -10.92 57.17
CA MET A 36 -2.99 -10.19 57.74
C MET A 36 -3.43 -9.24 58.86
N SER A 37 -4.52 -8.50 58.68
CA SER A 37 -5.08 -7.62 59.71
C SER A 37 -5.44 -8.39 60.99
N VAL A 38 -6.09 -9.56 60.87
CA VAL A 38 -6.42 -10.42 61.99
C VAL A 38 -5.17 -10.94 62.69
N ILE A 39 -4.15 -11.39 61.97
CA ILE A 39 -2.89 -11.88 62.52
C ILE A 39 -2.19 -10.75 63.30
N ILE A 40 -2.12 -9.55 62.73
CA ILE A 40 -1.52 -8.40 63.38
C ILE A 40 -2.26 -8.04 64.67
N PHE A 41 -3.57 -8.05 64.63
CA PHE A 41 -4.44 -7.80 65.80
C PHE A 41 -4.19 -8.80 66.94
N VAL A 42 -4.16 -10.10 66.62
CA VAL A 42 -3.86 -11.15 67.59
C VAL A 42 -2.51 -11.02 68.21
N LEU A 43 -1.46 -10.74 67.37
CA LEU A 43 -0.09 -10.53 67.86
C LEU A 43 -0.01 -9.29 68.80
N ALA A 44 -0.66 -8.20 68.41
CA ALA A 44 -0.70 -6.97 69.19
C ALA A 44 -1.47 -7.17 70.55
N TYR A 45 -2.58 -7.93 70.46
CA TYR A 45 -3.35 -8.29 71.70
C TYR A 45 -2.53 -9.15 72.66
N LEU A 46 -1.81 -10.15 72.16
CA LEU A 46 -0.94 -11.01 72.94
C LEU A 46 0.25 -10.23 73.55
N ALA A 47 0.81 -9.27 72.82
CA ALA A 47 1.86 -8.36 73.31
C ALA A 47 1.31 -7.41 74.39
N ALA A 48 0.06 -6.95 74.28
CA ALA A 48 -0.60 -6.10 75.24
C ALA A 48 -0.82 -6.82 76.59
N ILE A 49 -1.18 -8.09 76.59
CA ILE A 49 -1.34 -8.90 77.80
C ILE A 49 -0.02 -9.05 78.53
N LYS A 50 1.11 -9.03 77.82
CA LYS A 50 2.45 -9.25 78.39
C LYS A 50 3.12 -7.96 78.95
N ASN A 51 2.66 -6.78 78.55
CA ASN A 51 3.23 -5.48 78.93
C ASN A 51 2.24 -4.65 79.77
N SER A 52 2.65 -4.20 80.95
CA SER A 52 1.87 -3.38 81.87
C SER A 52 1.51 -1.97 81.37
N ASP A 53 2.18 -1.48 80.33
CA ASP A 53 1.94 -0.17 79.70
C ASP A 53 0.84 -0.17 78.62
N SER A 54 0.13 -1.28 78.44
CA SER A 54 -0.89 -1.51 77.40
C SER A 54 -2.22 -0.76 77.62
N ASN A 55 -2.40 -0.09 78.72
CA ASN A 55 -3.63 0.65 79.03
C ASN A 55 -3.67 2.09 78.51
N SER A 56 -2.64 2.57 77.80
CA SER A 56 -2.68 3.91 77.24
C SER A 56 -3.54 3.98 75.95
N VAL A 57 -4.39 5.00 75.85
CA VAL A 57 -5.21 5.27 74.65
C VAL A 57 -4.35 5.38 73.38
N GLY A 58 -3.13 5.90 73.52
CA GLY A 58 -2.17 6.02 72.40
C GLY A 58 -1.68 4.69 71.84
N TYR A 59 -1.52 3.67 72.72
CA TYR A 59 -1.13 2.31 72.29
C TYR A 59 -2.23 1.64 71.42
N TRP A 60 -3.47 1.72 71.85
CA TRP A 60 -4.60 1.14 71.08
C TRP A 60 -4.85 1.87 69.77
N ASN A 61 -4.70 3.19 69.73
CA ASN A 61 -4.81 3.97 68.49
C ASN A 61 -3.73 3.57 67.48
N LEU A 62 -2.52 3.31 67.92
CA LEU A 62 -1.42 2.83 67.08
C LEU A 62 -1.71 1.41 66.54
N ILE A 63 -2.24 0.53 67.35
CA ILE A 63 -2.65 -0.84 66.94
C ILE A 63 -3.75 -0.79 65.88
N ILE A 64 -4.77 0.02 66.10
CA ILE A 64 -5.86 0.19 65.10
C ILE A 64 -5.30 0.67 63.77
N LEU A 65 -4.40 1.62 63.76
CA LEU A 65 -3.76 2.13 62.56
C LEU A 65 -2.93 1.05 61.82
N ILE A 66 -2.15 0.24 62.53
CA ILE A 66 -1.34 -0.85 61.99
C ILE A 66 -2.22 -1.98 61.45
N VAL A 67 -3.28 -2.35 62.21
CA VAL A 67 -4.23 -3.43 61.81
C VAL A 67 -5.06 -3.04 60.58
N SER A 68 -5.41 -1.77 60.46
CA SER A 68 -6.16 -1.28 59.30
C SER A 68 -5.32 -1.07 58.05
N ALA A 69 -3.98 -0.95 58.16
CA ALA A 69 -3.09 -0.67 57.06
C ALA A 69 -3.17 -1.65 55.87
N PRO A 70 -3.23 -2.98 56.04
CA PRO A 70 -3.37 -3.92 54.93
C PRO A 70 -4.67 -3.75 54.15
N VAL A 71 -5.78 -3.51 54.85
CA VAL A 71 -7.09 -3.29 54.21
C VAL A 71 -7.09 -1.93 53.47
N ALA A 72 -6.59 -0.88 54.12
CA ALA A 72 -6.43 0.44 53.51
C ALA A 72 -5.55 0.40 52.23
N PHE A 73 -4.47 -0.39 52.25
CA PHE A 73 -3.60 -0.59 51.11
C PHE A 73 -4.36 -1.27 49.92
N VAL A 74 -5.13 -2.29 50.22
CA VAL A 74 -5.94 -3.00 49.18
C VAL A 74 -7.00 -2.07 48.58
N ILE A 75 -7.70 -1.29 49.43
CA ILE A 75 -8.68 -0.30 48.97
C ILE A 75 -8.01 0.75 48.06
N TRP A 76 -6.85 1.26 48.51
CA TRP A 76 -6.07 2.22 47.70
C TRP A 76 -5.61 1.62 46.36
N HIS A 77 -5.13 0.37 46.38
CA HIS A 77 -4.69 -0.33 45.14
C HIS A 77 -5.84 -0.50 44.15
N PHE A 78 -7.03 -0.93 44.61
CA PHE A 78 -8.21 -1.03 43.72
C PHE A 78 -8.64 0.32 43.17
N ARG A 79 -8.58 1.37 43.99
CA ARG A 79 -8.92 2.72 43.56
C ARG A 79 -7.92 3.21 42.51
N ASP A 80 -6.62 2.96 42.69
CA ASP A 80 -5.56 3.35 41.74
C ASP A 80 -5.75 2.59 40.41
N GLU A 81 -6.00 1.28 40.47
CA GLU A 81 -6.23 0.44 39.30
C GLU A 81 -7.49 0.87 38.52
N ASN A 82 -8.62 1.12 39.21
CA ASN A 82 -9.83 1.62 38.59
C ASN A 82 -9.61 3.02 37.94
N ASN A 83 -8.89 3.89 38.61
CA ASN A 83 -8.55 5.20 38.03
C ASN A 83 -7.71 5.07 36.77
N ARG A 84 -6.72 4.16 36.76
CA ARG A 84 -5.90 3.89 35.56
C ARG A 84 -6.74 3.36 34.41
N GLN A 85 -7.61 2.39 34.68
CA GLN A 85 -8.52 1.84 33.67
C GLN A 85 -9.49 2.91 33.14
N GLN A 86 -9.99 3.78 34.01
CA GLN A 86 -10.86 4.89 33.62
C GLN A 86 -10.13 5.88 32.71
N ILE A 87 -8.88 6.26 33.05
CA ILE A 87 -8.05 7.13 32.23
C ILE A 87 -7.74 6.49 30.88
N GLU A 88 -7.43 5.20 30.86
CA GLU A 88 -7.17 4.47 29.62
C GLU A 88 -8.42 4.39 28.72
N ASN A 89 -9.59 4.12 29.30
CA ASN A 89 -10.84 4.12 28.57
C ASN A 89 -11.18 5.51 28.00
N GLN A 90 -10.98 6.57 28.80
CA GLN A 90 -11.16 7.95 28.31
C GLN A 90 -10.21 8.28 27.16
N ARG A 91 -8.95 7.84 27.23
CA ARG A 91 -8.01 8.00 26.10
C ARG A 91 -8.47 7.27 24.85
N LYS A 92 -8.96 6.03 25.00
CA LYS A 92 -9.51 5.26 23.87
C LYS A 92 -10.70 5.96 23.23
N ASP A 93 -11.61 6.52 24.04
CA ASP A 93 -12.78 7.25 23.56
C ASP A 93 -12.39 8.54 22.82
N ILE A 94 -11.41 9.29 23.35
CA ILE A 94 -10.90 10.50 22.70
C ILE A 94 -10.26 10.14 21.36
N ASN A 95 -9.37 9.13 21.34
CA ASN A 95 -8.71 8.69 20.13
C ASN A 95 -9.70 8.18 19.08
N LEU A 96 -10.75 7.46 19.50
CA LEU A 96 -11.80 7.00 18.59
C LEU A 96 -12.57 8.17 17.96
N LYS A 97 -12.95 9.18 18.75
CA LYS A 97 -13.64 10.38 18.25
C LYS A 97 -12.75 11.17 17.28
N GLU A 98 -11.46 11.29 17.58
CA GLU A 98 -10.50 11.95 16.70
C GLU A 98 -10.35 11.19 15.39
N PHE A 99 -10.21 9.87 15.45
CA PHE A 99 -10.15 9.02 14.26
C PHE A 99 -11.41 9.11 13.39
N GLN A 100 -12.60 9.08 14.02
CA GLN A 100 -13.88 9.24 13.31
C GLN A 100 -13.93 10.58 12.57
N LYS A 101 -13.56 11.69 13.24
CA LYS A 101 -13.51 13.01 12.63
C LYS A 101 -12.53 13.08 11.46
N LEU A 102 -11.34 12.49 11.59
CA LEU A 102 -10.37 12.45 10.50
C LEU A 102 -10.88 11.60 9.33
N SER A 103 -11.56 10.47 9.62
CA SER A 103 -12.13 9.60 8.58
C SER A 103 -13.21 10.31 7.76
N GLU A 104 -14.06 11.11 8.40
CA GLU A 104 -15.08 11.94 7.74
C GLU A 104 -14.43 12.98 6.81
N TRP A 105 -13.32 13.59 7.25
CA TRP A 105 -12.63 14.59 6.45
C TRP A 105 -11.86 13.96 5.27
N VAL A 106 -11.17 12.84 5.48
CA VAL A 106 -10.46 12.12 4.41
C VAL A 106 -11.42 11.59 3.36
N SER A 107 -12.59 11.07 3.78
CA SER A 107 -13.63 10.59 2.87
C SER A 107 -14.35 11.72 2.11
N GLY A 108 -14.18 12.99 2.53
CA GLY A 108 -14.85 14.13 1.93
C GLY A 108 -16.31 14.30 2.34
N ALA A 109 -16.78 13.59 3.38
CA ALA A 109 -18.18 13.65 3.83
C ALA A 109 -18.63 15.06 4.25
N HIS A 110 -17.70 15.93 4.63
CA HIS A 110 -17.96 17.34 4.97
C HIS A 110 -17.76 18.32 3.80
N LEU A 111 -17.40 17.82 2.62
CA LEU A 111 -17.26 18.68 1.47
C LEU A 111 -18.65 19.13 0.98
N PRO A 112 -18.84 20.43 0.67
CA PRO A 112 -20.07 20.87 0.07
C PRO A 112 -20.26 20.18 -1.30
N GLU A 113 -21.46 19.68 -1.56
CA GLU A 113 -21.80 19.15 -2.89
C GLU A 113 -21.68 20.28 -3.92
N ILE A 114 -20.79 20.10 -4.88
CA ILE A 114 -20.58 21.02 -6.00
C ILE A 114 -21.33 20.44 -7.19
N LYS A 115 -22.35 21.17 -7.66
CA LYS A 115 -23.00 20.85 -8.94
C LYS A 115 -22.34 21.68 -10.03
N ALA A 116 -21.77 21.03 -11.02
CA ALA A 116 -21.32 21.69 -12.23
C ALA A 116 -22.57 22.12 -13.03
N VAL A 117 -22.81 23.41 -13.10
CA VAL A 117 -23.88 23.97 -13.94
C VAL A 117 -23.23 24.54 -15.20
N SER A 118 -23.43 23.87 -16.33
CA SER A 118 -23.05 24.42 -17.64
C SER A 118 -24.17 25.33 -18.15
N LYS A 119 -23.93 26.63 -18.19
CA LYS A 119 -24.79 27.58 -18.89
C LYS A 119 -24.27 27.79 -20.29
N THR A 120 -25.00 27.30 -21.28
CA THR A 120 -24.72 27.57 -22.68
C THR A 120 -25.50 28.80 -23.09
N THR A 121 -24.82 29.90 -23.35
CA THR A 121 -25.42 31.12 -23.86
C THR A 121 -25.23 31.17 -25.37
N GLN A 122 -26.31 31.11 -26.13
CA GLN A 122 -26.28 31.35 -27.58
C GLN A 122 -26.47 32.86 -27.83
N LYS A 123 -25.47 33.51 -28.40
CA LYS A 123 -25.59 34.84 -28.96
C LYS A 123 -25.65 34.74 -30.47
N SER A 124 -26.79 35.09 -31.07
CA SER A 124 -26.90 35.27 -32.52
C SER A 124 -26.63 36.74 -32.84
N SER A 125 -25.60 37.01 -33.62
CA SER A 125 -25.41 38.34 -34.22
C SER A 125 -25.49 38.24 -35.74
N SER A 126 -26.35 39.05 -36.38
CA SER A 126 -26.46 39.19 -37.81
C SER A 126 -25.47 40.27 -38.28
N LYS A 127 -24.50 39.87 -39.07
CA LYS A 127 -23.63 40.76 -39.85
C LYS A 127 -23.59 40.28 -41.27
N ASP A 128 -24.02 41.14 -42.21
CA ASP A 128 -23.95 40.92 -43.66
C ASP A 128 -24.67 39.66 -44.20
N GLY A 129 -25.88 39.37 -43.67
CA GLY A 129 -26.75 38.33 -44.25
C GLY A 129 -26.35 36.88 -43.94
N ALA A 130 -25.32 36.65 -43.09
CA ALA A 130 -24.99 35.35 -42.54
C ALA A 130 -25.20 35.34 -41.01
N GLU A 131 -26.02 34.40 -40.53
CA GLU A 131 -26.20 34.16 -39.10
C GLU A 131 -24.96 33.45 -38.54
N ILE A 132 -24.14 34.15 -37.78
CA ILE A 132 -23.04 33.56 -37.04
C ILE A 132 -23.54 33.30 -35.61
N THR A 133 -23.71 32.03 -35.27
CA THR A 133 -24.08 31.59 -33.91
C THR A 133 -22.82 31.28 -33.14
N GLU A 134 -22.39 32.13 -32.23
CA GLU A 134 -21.33 31.82 -31.26
C GLU A 134 -21.95 31.11 -30.06
N GLN A 135 -21.56 29.89 -29.81
CA GLN A 135 -21.86 29.17 -28.57
C GLN A 135 -20.73 29.33 -27.57
N THR A 136 -20.97 30.13 -26.54
CA THR A 136 -20.06 30.25 -25.41
C THR A 136 -20.60 29.37 -24.27
N THR A 137 -19.88 28.32 -23.91
CA THR A 137 -20.21 27.47 -22.78
C THR A 137 -19.41 27.93 -21.57
N GLU A 138 -20.06 28.65 -20.64
CA GLU A 138 -19.45 28.93 -19.34
C GLU A 138 -19.77 27.79 -18.37
N GLN A 139 -18.74 27.13 -17.87
CA GLN A 139 -18.86 26.19 -16.76
C GLN A 139 -18.74 26.98 -15.45
N SER A 140 -19.82 27.12 -14.72
CA SER A 140 -19.81 27.67 -13.35
C SER A 140 -20.08 26.55 -12.36
N GLU A 141 -19.27 26.47 -11.30
CA GLU A 141 -19.51 25.57 -10.17
C GLU A 141 -20.46 26.27 -9.18
N GLU A 142 -21.65 25.70 -9.00
CA GLU A 142 -22.65 26.23 -8.05
C GLU A 142 -22.83 25.23 -6.88
N TYR A 143 -22.76 25.73 -5.65
CA TYR A 143 -22.94 24.88 -4.46
C TYR A 143 -24.43 24.52 -4.28
N ALA A 144 -24.71 23.26 -3.98
CA ALA A 144 -26.07 22.75 -3.77
C ALA A 144 -26.77 23.35 -2.52
N LYS A 145 -26.01 23.88 -1.55
CA LYS A 145 -26.50 24.67 -0.43
C LYS A 145 -25.60 25.89 -0.28
N LYS A 146 -26.17 27.11 -0.33
CA LYS A 146 -25.45 28.32 0.08
C LYS A 146 -25.16 28.23 1.57
N PRO A 147 -23.89 28.20 2.01
CA PRO A 147 -23.57 28.35 3.43
C PRO A 147 -23.85 29.80 3.81
N ASP A 148 -24.56 30.01 4.93
CA ASP A 148 -24.75 31.31 5.51
C ASP A 148 -23.42 32.00 5.77
N THR A 149 -23.22 33.10 5.11
CA THR A 149 -22.33 34.24 5.39
C THR A 149 -21.01 33.99 6.10
N ALA A 150 -19.93 33.81 5.33
CA ALA A 150 -18.61 34.28 5.72
C ALA A 150 -17.99 35.06 4.53
N ARG A 151 -17.87 36.36 4.67
CA ARG A 151 -17.21 37.27 3.74
C ARG A 151 -15.68 37.19 3.89
N PHE A 152 -15.05 36.15 3.42
CA PHE A 152 -13.59 36.11 3.25
C PHE A 152 -13.26 35.37 1.95
N ASP A 153 -13.08 36.12 0.88
CA ASP A 153 -12.72 35.68 -0.47
C ASP A 153 -11.20 35.57 -0.66
N THR A 154 -10.49 34.83 0.22
CA THR A 154 -9.03 34.63 0.03
C THR A 154 -8.62 33.24 -0.47
N PHE A 155 -9.51 32.27 -0.36
CA PHE A 155 -9.34 30.93 -0.97
C PHE A 155 -10.69 30.47 -1.51
N SER A 156 -10.69 29.80 -2.68
CA SER A 156 -11.91 29.12 -3.12
C SER A 156 -12.30 28.11 -2.04
N LYS A 157 -13.60 27.96 -1.77
CA LYS A 157 -14.08 26.98 -0.76
C LYS A 157 -13.60 25.56 -1.09
N ARG A 158 -13.41 25.28 -2.38
CA ARG A 158 -12.84 24.01 -2.87
C ARG A 158 -11.39 23.82 -2.43
N ASP A 159 -10.56 24.85 -2.59
CA ASP A 159 -9.14 24.76 -2.20
C ASP A 159 -8.98 24.61 -0.69
N GLY A 160 -9.82 25.31 0.08
CA GLY A 160 -9.89 25.17 1.53
C GLY A 160 -10.31 23.76 1.95
N ALA A 161 -11.27 23.16 1.27
CA ALA A 161 -11.73 21.80 1.54
C ALA A 161 -10.65 20.76 1.21
N VAL A 162 -9.96 20.90 0.08
CA VAL A 162 -8.82 20.04 -0.28
C VAL A 162 -7.68 20.19 0.72
N ALA A 163 -7.37 21.40 1.18
CA ALA A 163 -6.35 21.63 2.21
C ALA A 163 -6.68 20.93 3.53
N LEU A 164 -7.96 20.94 3.95
CA LEU A 164 -8.43 20.21 5.13
C LEU A 164 -8.31 18.69 4.97
N GLN A 165 -8.64 18.15 3.79
CA GLN A 165 -8.46 16.73 3.49
C GLN A 165 -6.98 16.33 3.57
N ILE A 166 -6.09 17.12 2.98
CA ILE A 166 -4.64 16.89 3.03
C ILE A 166 -4.15 16.92 4.48
N SER A 167 -4.59 17.91 5.27
CA SER A 167 -4.25 17.98 6.69
C SER A 167 -4.75 16.75 7.46
N ALA A 168 -5.97 16.28 7.19
CA ALA A 168 -6.51 15.07 7.81
C ALA A 168 -5.70 13.82 7.45
N ILE A 169 -5.25 13.69 6.19
CA ILE A 169 -4.38 12.60 5.74
C ILE A 169 -3.09 12.56 6.57
N TYR A 170 -2.39 13.68 6.73
CA TYR A 170 -1.17 13.75 7.54
C TYR A 170 -1.42 13.48 9.02
N ASN A 171 -2.57 13.90 9.57
CA ASN A 171 -2.94 13.64 10.95
C ASN A 171 -3.32 12.17 11.24
N LEU A 172 -3.47 11.32 10.20
CA LEU A 172 -3.61 9.87 10.39
C LEU A 172 -2.29 9.17 10.78
N LEU A 173 -1.13 9.83 10.64
CA LEU A 173 0.17 9.20 10.89
C LEU A 173 0.32 8.59 12.29
N PRO A 174 -0.11 9.21 13.41
CA PRO A 174 -0.05 8.61 14.73
C PRO A 174 -0.91 7.34 14.86
N PHE A 175 -2.09 7.31 14.22
CA PHE A 175 -2.95 6.12 14.18
C PHE A 175 -2.29 4.99 13.41
N PHE A 176 -1.66 5.34 12.31
CA PHE A 176 -0.88 4.42 11.47
C PHE A 176 0.30 3.79 12.22
N ARG A 177 1.02 4.59 13.01
CA ARG A 177 2.14 4.14 13.84
C ARG A 177 1.71 3.31 15.05
N GLY A 178 0.44 3.32 15.40
CA GLY A 178 -0.09 2.69 16.60
C GLY A 178 0.15 3.50 17.88
N ASP A 179 0.52 4.79 17.77
CA ASP A 179 0.75 5.67 18.92
C ASP A 179 -0.52 5.79 19.79
N TYR A 180 -1.68 5.66 19.18
CA TYR A 180 -2.99 5.67 19.84
C TYR A 180 -3.59 4.28 20.06
N GLY A 181 -2.86 3.22 19.72
CA GLY A 181 -3.22 1.82 19.90
C GLY A 181 -3.19 1.02 18.60
N GLU A 182 -2.77 -0.24 18.68
CA GLU A 182 -2.64 -1.17 17.54
C GLU A 182 -3.95 -1.36 16.76
N SER A 183 -5.09 -1.27 17.44
CA SER A 183 -6.42 -1.44 16.83
C SER A 183 -6.75 -0.40 15.77
N PHE A 184 -6.08 0.75 15.75
CA PHE A 184 -6.31 1.82 14.77
C PHE A 184 -5.46 1.68 13.50
N ARG A 185 -4.38 0.90 13.51
CA ARG A 185 -3.44 0.78 12.38
C ARG A 185 -4.13 0.31 11.11
N LEU A 186 -4.83 -0.80 11.19
CA LEU A 186 -5.53 -1.39 10.04
C LEU A 186 -6.67 -0.49 9.51
N PRO A 187 -7.56 0.08 10.35
CA PRO A 187 -8.54 1.08 9.91
C PRO A 187 -7.92 2.30 9.22
N ALA A 188 -6.80 2.84 9.73
CA ALA A 188 -6.11 3.97 9.11
C ALA A 188 -5.54 3.61 7.73
N PHE A 189 -4.96 2.43 7.57
CA PHE A 189 -4.50 1.93 6.28
C PHE A 189 -5.64 1.80 5.27
N ASN A 190 -6.76 1.19 5.69
CA ASN A 190 -7.95 1.06 4.86
C ASN A 190 -8.49 2.41 4.38
N LEU A 191 -8.46 3.40 5.25
CA LEU A 191 -8.93 4.74 4.91
C LEU A 191 -8.06 5.37 3.81
N LEU A 192 -6.72 5.28 3.93
CA LEU A 192 -5.79 5.79 2.91
C LEU A 192 -5.94 5.05 1.58
N LYS A 193 -6.04 3.71 1.62
CA LYS A 193 -6.28 2.87 0.46
C LYS A 193 -7.59 3.25 -0.26
N SER A 194 -8.66 3.45 0.49
CA SER A 194 -9.97 3.83 -0.05
C SER A 194 -9.94 5.22 -0.64
N ALA A 195 -9.27 6.19 0.01
CA ALA A 195 -9.11 7.55 -0.51
C ALA A 195 -8.35 7.55 -1.84
N TRP A 196 -7.26 6.79 -1.96
CA TRP A 196 -6.52 6.62 -3.21
C TRP A 196 -7.40 6.05 -4.32
N GLN A 197 -8.07 4.95 -4.03
CA GLN A 197 -8.95 4.28 -5.00
C GLN A 197 -10.09 5.18 -5.46
N THR A 198 -10.74 5.91 -4.54
CA THR A 198 -11.84 6.84 -4.86
C THR A 198 -11.37 7.98 -5.74
N MET A 199 -10.20 8.56 -5.46
CA MET A 199 -9.60 9.64 -6.27
C MET A 199 -9.41 9.23 -7.74
N LEU A 200 -9.06 7.97 -8.00
CA LEU A 200 -8.75 7.45 -9.33
C LEU A 200 -9.90 6.68 -9.99
N GLN A 201 -10.98 6.40 -9.26
CA GLN A 201 -12.05 5.48 -9.67
C GLN A 201 -12.61 5.78 -11.06
N ASP A 202 -12.89 7.04 -11.36
CA ASP A 202 -13.49 7.43 -12.65
C ASP A 202 -12.53 7.19 -13.81
N SER A 203 -11.25 7.52 -13.65
CA SER A 203 -10.22 7.30 -14.67
C SER A 203 -9.97 5.81 -14.88
N LEU A 204 -9.99 5.00 -13.81
CA LEU A 204 -9.85 3.55 -13.89
C LEU A 204 -11.05 2.89 -14.57
N LYS A 205 -12.29 3.32 -14.29
CA LYS A 205 -13.48 2.86 -14.98
C LYS A 205 -13.48 3.20 -16.47
N LYS A 206 -12.94 4.38 -16.84
CA LYS A 206 -12.76 4.73 -18.24
C LYS A 206 -11.81 3.76 -18.96
N LEU A 207 -10.69 3.36 -18.30
CA LEU A 207 -9.74 2.38 -18.85
C LEU A 207 -10.30 0.96 -19.03
N GLU A 208 -11.34 0.61 -18.32
CA GLU A 208 -11.99 -0.72 -18.41
C GLU A 208 -12.99 -0.83 -19.57
N ARG A 209 -13.27 0.27 -20.29
CA ARG A 209 -14.15 0.23 -21.45
C ARG A 209 -13.51 -0.56 -22.58
N GLU A 210 -14.31 -1.41 -23.22
CA GLU A 210 -13.92 -2.12 -24.44
C GLU A 210 -13.83 -1.12 -25.61
N ASN A 211 -12.90 -1.36 -26.53
CA ASN A 211 -12.72 -0.61 -27.79
C ASN A 211 -12.21 0.85 -27.65
N LEU A 212 -11.43 1.16 -26.62
CA LEU A 212 -10.74 2.45 -26.55
C LEU A 212 -9.63 2.53 -27.61
N SER A 213 -9.59 3.65 -28.33
CA SER A 213 -8.47 3.99 -29.20
C SER A 213 -7.19 4.23 -28.39
N GLU A 214 -6.02 4.12 -29.03
CA GLU A 214 -4.75 4.42 -28.34
C GLU A 214 -4.63 5.88 -27.88
N ILE A 215 -5.31 6.79 -28.59
CA ILE A 215 -5.38 8.22 -28.20
C ILE A 215 -6.16 8.36 -26.89
N GLU A 216 -7.37 7.78 -26.79
CA GLU A 216 -8.19 7.83 -25.58
C GLU A 216 -7.50 7.17 -24.40
N LYS A 217 -6.83 6.04 -24.60
CA LYS A 217 -6.00 5.41 -23.54
C LYS A 217 -4.89 6.33 -23.07
N SER A 218 -4.26 7.07 -23.99
CA SER A 218 -3.20 8.04 -23.67
C SER A 218 -3.75 9.20 -22.84
N GLU A 219 -4.91 9.75 -23.19
CA GLU A 219 -5.57 10.82 -22.45
C GLU A 219 -5.94 10.39 -21.02
N ILE A 220 -6.52 9.20 -20.88
CA ILE A 220 -6.88 8.65 -19.56
C ILE A 220 -5.61 8.44 -18.69
N ARG A 221 -4.49 8.02 -19.29
CA ARG A 221 -3.20 7.90 -18.57
C ARG A 221 -2.71 9.23 -18.04
N VAL A 222 -2.77 10.27 -18.89
CA VAL A 222 -2.42 11.64 -18.48
C VAL A 222 -3.32 12.09 -17.34
N GLU A 223 -4.63 11.80 -17.40
CA GLU A 223 -5.57 12.10 -16.30
C GLU A 223 -5.18 11.37 -15.01
N LEU A 224 -4.79 10.09 -15.07
CA LEU A 224 -4.31 9.34 -13.91
C LEU A 224 -3.07 9.98 -13.28
N TRP A 225 -2.08 10.35 -14.09
CA TRP A 225 -0.86 11.01 -13.61
C TRP A 225 -1.13 12.38 -13.01
N GLN A 226 -2.03 13.17 -13.61
CA GLN A 226 -2.42 14.46 -13.07
C GLN A 226 -3.10 14.32 -11.70
N LYS A 227 -3.98 13.34 -11.53
CA LYS A 227 -4.64 13.06 -10.25
C LYS A 227 -3.62 12.56 -9.20
N ALA A 228 -2.77 11.62 -9.55
CA ALA A 228 -1.71 11.12 -8.67
C ALA A 228 -0.70 12.22 -8.29
N GLY A 229 -0.37 13.12 -9.21
CA GLY A 229 0.47 14.29 -8.99
C GLY A 229 -0.24 15.49 -8.34
N SER A 230 -1.55 15.41 -8.08
CA SER A 230 -2.28 16.46 -7.35
C SER A 230 -1.79 16.58 -5.91
N PRO A 231 -2.00 17.72 -5.23
CA PRO A 231 -1.61 17.86 -3.82
C PRO A 231 -2.15 16.75 -2.91
N MET A 232 -3.37 16.26 -3.18
CA MET A 232 -3.97 15.14 -2.46
C MET A 232 -3.27 13.81 -2.79
N GLY A 233 -3.02 13.55 -4.07
CA GLY A 233 -2.29 12.35 -4.51
C GLY A 233 -0.88 12.29 -3.93
N ILE A 234 -0.17 13.41 -3.90
CA ILE A 234 1.16 13.53 -3.27
C ILE A 234 1.07 13.25 -1.76
N ALA A 235 0.08 13.78 -1.04
CA ALA A 235 -0.10 13.54 0.38
C ALA A 235 -0.36 12.06 0.66
N LEU A 236 -1.27 11.44 -0.09
CA LEU A 236 -1.58 10.01 0.02
C LEU A 236 -0.36 9.13 -0.31
N THR A 237 0.37 9.44 -1.39
CA THR A 237 1.61 8.74 -1.77
C THR A 237 2.64 8.81 -0.65
N ARG A 238 2.90 10.00 -0.12
CA ARG A 238 3.85 10.18 0.99
C ARG A 238 3.45 9.40 2.22
N MET A 239 2.16 9.37 2.56
CA MET A 239 1.66 8.60 3.71
C MET A 239 1.82 7.09 3.50
N LEU A 240 1.43 6.57 2.33
CA LEU A 240 1.59 5.15 2.00
C LEU A 240 3.05 4.71 1.98
N LEU A 241 3.95 5.56 1.45
CA LEU A 241 5.39 5.26 1.37
C LEU A 241 6.14 5.60 2.66
N SER A 242 5.60 6.42 3.57
CA SER A 242 6.23 6.71 4.87
C SER A 242 6.38 5.46 5.75
N LEU A 243 5.64 4.41 5.44
CA LEU A 243 5.74 3.11 6.10
C LEU A 243 7.09 2.41 5.89
N ASN A 244 7.77 2.70 4.77
CA ASN A 244 9.04 2.07 4.43
C ASN A 244 10.28 2.86 4.90
N GLN A 245 10.12 3.92 5.70
CA GLN A 245 11.27 4.69 6.19
C GLN A 245 12.00 3.93 7.30
N GLU A 246 13.33 3.86 7.23
CA GLU A 246 14.20 3.12 8.16
C GLU A 246 13.99 3.44 9.64
N ASN A 247 13.53 4.64 9.96
CA ASN A 247 13.28 5.12 11.33
C ASN A 247 11.84 4.90 11.82
N THR A 248 10.96 4.34 11.01
CA THR A 248 9.60 4.03 11.42
C THR A 248 9.53 2.57 11.84
N LYS A 249 8.93 2.28 13.00
CA LYS A 249 8.65 0.91 13.45
C LYS A 249 7.64 0.17 12.57
N LEU A 250 7.20 0.79 11.48
CA LEU A 250 6.17 0.29 10.57
C LEU A 250 6.77 0.02 9.20
N ASN A 251 6.45 -1.15 8.67
CA ASN A 251 6.75 -1.53 7.30
C ASN A 251 5.46 -1.98 6.61
N LEU A 252 5.38 -1.88 5.29
CA LEU A 252 4.30 -2.50 4.51
C LEU A 252 4.15 -4.01 4.80
N ARG A 253 5.24 -4.67 5.20
CA ARG A 253 5.25 -6.06 5.68
C ARG A 253 4.39 -6.32 6.93
N ASP A 254 4.07 -5.28 7.69
CA ASP A 254 3.18 -5.36 8.86
C ASP A 254 1.69 -5.43 8.46
N PHE A 255 1.37 -5.28 7.17
CA PHE A 255 0.02 -5.32 6.63
C PHE A 255 -0.11 -6.33 5.47
N PRO A 256 0.37 -7.58 5.61
CA PRO A 256 0.43 -8.53 4.50
C PRO A 256 -0.94 -8.84 3.90
N GLU A 257 -1.98 -8.83 4.71
CA GLU A 257 -3.37 -9.12 4.30
C GLU A 257 -3.99 -8.03 3.40
N MET A 258 -3.40 -6.83 3.42
CA MET A 258 -3.94 -5.65 2.75
C MET A 258 -3.31 -5.37 1.39
N LEU A 259 -2.17 -6.01 1.09
CA LEU A 259 -1.39 -5.74 -0.11
C LEU A 259 -1.94 -6.45 -1.35
N PRO A 260 -2.42 -7.72 -1.29
CA PRO A 260 -3.00 -8.36 -2.46
C PRO A 260 -4.19 -7.56 -3.00
N ASN A 261 -4.23 -7.38 -4.33
CA ASN A 261 -5.25 -6.59 -5.05
C ASN A 261 -5.37 -5.11 -4.63
N ILE A 262 -4.36 -4.55 -3.97
CA ILE A 262 -4.35 -3.11 -3.65
C ILE A 262 -4.32 -2.27 -4.93
N CYS A 263 -5.08 -1.17 -4.97
CA CYS A 263 -4.99 -0.21 -6.06
C CYS A 263 -3.95 0.86 -5.73
N LEU A 264 -2.88 0.90 -6.50
CA LEU A 264 -1.80 1.88 -6.45
C LEU A 264 -1.54 2.47 -7.86
N ALA A 265 -2.56 2.49 -8.71
CA ALA A 265 -2.46 3.02 -10.07
C ALA A 265 -1.95 4.47 -10.04
N GLY A 266 -1.06 4.82 -10.97
CA GLY A 266 -0.46 6.15 -11.07
C GLY A 266 0.45 6.57 -9.90
N ILE A 267 0.71 5.73 -8.89
CA ILE A 267 1.62 6.07 -7.80
C ILE A 267 3.02 6.35 -8.34
N ALA A 268 3.70 7.36 -7.79
CA ALA A 268 5.04 7.74 -8.22
C ALA A 268 6.04 7.59 -7.06
N PHE A 269 7.02 6.70 -7.24
CA PHE A 269 8.10 6.46 -6.27
C PHE A 269 9.28 7.43 -6.43
N ASN A 270 9.30 8.24 -7.50
CA ASN A 270 10.35 9.22 -7.79
C ASN A 270 10.04 10.63 -7.26
N LEU A 271 9.01 10.81 -6.45
CA LEU A 271 8.67 12.12 -5.87
C LEU A 271 9.82 12.67 -5.03
N ASN A 272 10.10 13.97 -5.18
CA ASN A 272 11.11 14.68 -4.39
C ASN A 272 10.84 14.52 -2.88
N GLY A 273 11.88 14.10 -2.13
CA GLY A 273 11.82 13.88 -0.69
C GLY A 273 11.37 12.47 -0.27
N ILE A 274 11.23 11.54 -1.22
CA ILE A 274 11.08 10.11 -0.95
C ILE A 274 12.49 9.48 -0.98
N ASN A 275 12.90 8.86 0.12
CA ASN A 275 14.21 8.21 0.26
C ASN A 275 14.25 6.89 -0.54
N GLU A 276 15.46 6.40 -0.86
CA GLU A 276 15.65 5.12 -1.55
C GLU A 276 15.02 3.95 -0.79
N SER A 277 15.07 3.96 0.55
CA SER A 277 14.44 2.94 1.40
C SER A 277 12.92 2.82 1.22
N THR A 278 12.24 3.89 0.76
CA THR A 278 10.80 3.87 0.50
C THR A 278 10.45 3.14 -0.80
N ARG A 279 11.44 2.92 -1.68
CA ARG A 279 11.30 2.16 -2.93
C ARG A 279 11.47 0.66 -2.71
N ASP A 280 11.68 0.20 -1.49
CA ASP A 280 11.85 -1.21 -1.17
C ASP A 280 10.52 -1.93 -0.99
N LEU A 281 10.10 -2.62 -2.04
CA LEU A 281 8.93 -3.50 -2.09
C LEU A 281 9.36 -4.99 -2.14
N SER A 282 10.61 -5.29 -1.78
CA SER A 282 11.16 -6.64 -1.89
C SER A 282 10.42 -7.62 -0.97
N GLY A 283 10.19 -8.83 -1.49
CA GLY A 283 9.56 -9.92 -0.75
C GLY A 283 8.10 -9.71 -0.36
N LEU A 284 7.43 -8.65 -0.85
CA LEU A 284 6.03 -8.40 -0.59
C LEU A 284 5.12 -9.27 -1.48
N ASP A 285 3.97 -9.68 -0.93
CA ASP A 285 2.88 -10.23 -1.72
C ASP A 285 2.02 -9.09 -2.29
N LEU A 286 2.25 -8.78 -3.56
CA LEU A 286 1.56 -7.79 -4.35
C LEU A 286 0.73 -8.45 -5.47
N SER A 287 0.30 -9.69 -5.25
CA SER A 287 -0.51 -10.43 -6.23
C SER A 287 -1.79 -9.68 -6.56
N GLY A 288 -2.09 -9.56 -7.85
CA GLY A 288 -3.26 -8.81 -8.34
C GLY A 288 -3.22 -7.30 -8.14
N VAL A 289 -2.11 -6.73 -7.68
CA VAL A 289 -1.97 -5.27 -7.49
C VAL A 289 -2.28 -4.51 -8.77
N ASP A 290 -2.92 -3.35 -8.63
CA ASP A 290 -3.15 -2.43 -9.74
C ASP A 290 -2.11 -1.30 -9.73
N PHE A 291 -1.07 -1.43 -10.54
CA PHE A 291 -0.01 -0.45 -10.77
C PHE A 291 -0.12 0.23 -12.16
N ARG A 292 -1.31 0.24 -12.75
CA ARG A 292 -1.49 0.87 -14.08
C ARG A 292 -0.98 2.32 -14.08
N GLY A 293 -0.04 2.61 -14.98
CA GLY A 293 0.57 3.92 -15.12
C GLY A 293 1.42 4.38 -13.93
N ALA A 294 1.78 3.50 -13.01
CA ALA A 294 2.65 3.83 -11.87
C ALA A 294 4.08 4.13 -12.35
N ASP A 295 4.78 4.98 -11.60
CA ASP A 295 6.21 5.24 -11.75
C ASP A 295 6.98 4.51 -10.64
N LEU A 296 7.55 3.36 -11.01
CA LEU A 296 8.31 2.47 -10.15
C LEU A 296 9.81 2.46 -10.52
N GLN A 297 10.31 3.57 -11.09
CA GLN A 297 11.72 3.68 -11.43
C GLN A 297 12.61 3.49 -10.20
N LEU A 298 13.69 2.71 -10.37
CA LEU A 298 14.62 2.35 -9.29
C LEU A 298 13.98 1.58 -8.12
N ALA A 299 12.75 1.06 -8.26
CA ALA A 299 12.10 0.28 -7.20
C ALA A 299 12.81 -1.06 -6.99
N ASN A 300 12.93 -1.49 -5.73
CA ASN A 300 13.39 -2.82 -5.39
C ASN A 300 12.17 -3.75 -5.21
N LEU A 301 11.94 -4.61 -6.21
CA LEU A 301 10.88 -5.63 -6.23
C LEU A 301 11.45 -7.04 -6.13
N GLN A 302 12.69 -7.18 -5.66
CA GLN A 302 13.37 -8.47 -5.52
C GLN A 302 12.54 -9.45 -4.67
N ASN A 303 12.37 -10.69 -5.15
CA ASN A 303 11.61 -11.74 -4.48
C ASN A 303 10.12 -11.42 -4.23
N SER A 304 9.57 -10.35 -4.80
CA SER A 304 8.15 -10.02 -4.62
C SER A 304 7.23 -10.92 -5.47
N GLN A 305 5.98 -11.06 -5.02
CA GLN A 305 4.93 -11.77 -5.74
C GLN A 305 4.03 -10.75 -6.45
N LEU A 306 3.98 -10.80 -7.76
CA LEU A 306 3.21 -9.92 -8.64
C LEU A 306 2.32 -10.74 -9.60
N ALA A 307 1.94 -11.95 -9.20
CA ALA A 307 1.07 -12.79 -10.00
C ALA A 307 -0.24 -12.06 -10.32
N MET A 308 -0.68 -12.11 -11.59
CA MET A 308 -1.91 -11.44 -12.08
C MET A 308 -1.93 -9.91 -11.88
N ALA A 309 -0.80 -9.28 -11.61
CA ALA A 309 -0.72 -7.83 -11.41
C ALA A 309 -1.07 -7.05 -12.69
N LYS A 310 -1.72 -5.89 -12.52
CA LYS A 310 -2.04 -4.95 -13.59
C LYS A 310 -0.93 -3.91 -13.69
N LEU A 311 0.01 -4.10 -14.62
CA LEU A 311 1.21 -3.29 -14.80
C LEU A 311 1.21 -2.53 -16.15
N GLN A 312 0.04 -2.34 -16.76
CA GLN A 312 -0.04 -1.65 -18.04
C GLN A 312 0.48 -0.21 -17.92
N ASN A 313 1.38 0.15 -18.84
CA ASN A 313 1.99 1.48 -18.91
C ASN A 313 2.84 1.87 -17.68
N VAL A 314 3.28 0.91 -16.89
CA VAL A 314 4.18 1.14 -15.75
C VAL A 314 5.56 1.57 -16.24
N GLN A 315 6.22 2.45 -15.48
CA GLN A 315 7.62 2.82 -15.68
C GLN A 315 8.48 2.08 -14.67
N LEU A 316 9.38 1.22 -15.14
CA LEU A 316 10.24 0.35 -14.32
C LEU A 316 11.73 0.57 -14.64
N LEU A 317 12.11 1.75 -15.16
CA LEU A 317 13.50 2.05 -15.48
C LEU A 317 14.41 1.70 -14.30
N GLU A 318 15.44 0.88 -14.55
CA GLU A 318 16.45 0.45 -13.56
C GLU A 318 15.87 -0.23 -12.29
N ALA A 319 14.64 -0.75 -12.35
CA ALA A 319 14.08 -1.49 -11.23
C ALA A 319 14.77 -2.85 -11.02
N ASN A 320 14.92 -3.27 -9.76
CA ASN A 320 15.41 -4.59 -9.42
C ASN A 320 14.24 -5.56 -9.23
N MET A 321 14.03 -6.46 -10.20
CA MET A 321 12.98 -7.47 -10.21
C MET A 321 13.56 -8.90 -10.18
N GLN A 322 14.74 -9.08 -9.59
CA GLN A 322 15.37 -10.39 -9.46
C GLN A 322 14.47 -11.35 -8.64
N ASN A 323 14.29 -12.58 -9.15
CA ASN A 323 13.44 -13.61 -8.55
C ASN A 323 11.97 -13.19 -8.40
N VAL A 324 11.48 -12.18 -9.12
CA VAL A 324 10.09 -11.76 -9.05
C VAL A 324 9.15 -12.80 -9.66
N GLN A 325 7.96 -12.95 -9.10
CA GLN A 325 6.90 -13.81 -9.63
C GLN A 325 5.84 -12.97 -10.34
N LEU A 326 5.81 -13.02 -11.68
CA LEU A 326 4.92 -12.26 -12.56
C LEU A 326 3.97 -13.15 -13.38
N PHE A 327 3.65 -14.34 -12.86
CA PHE A 327 2.74 -15.25 -13.54
C PHE A 327 1.44 -14.56 -13.96
N GLY A 328 1.13 -14.57 -15.26
CA GLY A 328 -0.09 -13.97 -15.81
C GLY A 328 -0.21 -12.45 -15.66
N ALA A 329 0.85 -11.74 -15.27
CA ALA A 329 0.81 -10.28 -15.12
C ALA A 329 0.66 -9.57 -16.46
N ASN A 330 -0.02 -8.43 -16.47
CA ASN A 330 -0.22 -7.61 -17.66
C ASN A 330 0.72 -6.41 -17.68
N LEU A 331 1.77 -6.48 -18.51
CA LEU A 331 2.79 -5.44 -18.69
C LEU A 331 2.68 -4.73 -20.06
N GLN A 332 1.49 -4.71 -20.66
CA GLN A 332 1.30 -4.01 -21.95
C GLN A 332 1.75 -2.56 -21.88
N ASN A 333 2.50 -2.12 -22.91
CA ASN A 333 3.05 -0.76 -23.01
C ASN A 333 3.97 -0.37 -21.83
N ALA A 334 4.49 -1.31 -21.05
CA ALA A 334 5.40 -1.03 -19.94
C ALA A 334 6.80 -0.62 -20.42
N GLN A 335 7.49 0.21 -19.63
CA GLN A 335 8.84 0.64 -19.85
C GLN A 335 9.78 -0.12 -18.90
N LEU A 336 10.48 -1.14 -19.41
CA LEU A 336 11.36 -2.00 -18.64
C LEU A 336 12.84 -1.84 -19.03
N VAL A 337 13.27 -0.61 -19.30
CA VAL A 337 14.65 -0.33 -19.70
C VAL A 337 15.60 -0.53 -18.50
N SER A 338 16.68 -1.26 -18.70
CA SER A 338 17.71 -1.57 -17.68
C SER A 338 17.20 -2.33 -16.45
N VAL A 339 16.08 -3.04 -16.55
CA VAL A 339 15.51 -3.83 -15.45
C VAL A 339 16.32 -5.09 -15.21
N ASN A 340 16.51 -5.47 -13.95
CA ASN A 340 17.07 -6.77 -13.58
C ASN A 340 15.97 -7.80 -13.37
N LEU A 341 15.76 -8.71 -14.34
CA LEU A 341 14.78 -9.80 -14.33
C LEU A 341 15.45 -11.16 -14.16
N GLN A 342 16.64 -11.21 -13.59
CA GLN A 342 17.34 -12.48 -13.35
C GLN A 342 16.49 -13.44 -12.50
N ASN A 343 16.34 -14.69 -12.97
CA ASN A 343 15.53 -15.74 -12.36
C ASN A 343 14.04 -15.37 -12.19
N ALA A 344 13.51 -14.41 -12.92
CA ALA A 344 12.11 -14.01 -12.85
C ALA A 344 11.18 -15.08 -13.41
N GLN A 345 10.00 -15.28 -12.83
CA GLN A 345 8.93 -16.16 -13.30
C GLN A 345 7.89 -15.33 -14.05
N LEU A 346 7.93 -15.37 -15.38
CA LEU A 346 7.17 -14.50 -16.29
C LEU A 346 6.16 -15.29 -17.14
N ASN A 347 5.87 -16.54 -16.72
CA ASN A 347 4.97 -17.41 -17.45
C ASN A 347 3.61 -16.76 -17.68
N TYR A 348 3.10 -16.83 -18.92
CA TYR A 348 1.83 -16.22 -19.33
C TYR A 348 1.78 -14.69 -19.20
N ALA A 349 2.87 -14.00 -18.91
CA ALA A 349 2.90 -12.54 -18.82
C ALA A 349 2.65 -11.88 -20.19
N ASN A 350 1.93 -10.78 -20.20
CA ASN A 350 1.63 -10.03 -21.40
C ASN A 350 2.53 -8.79 -21.53
N PHE A 351 3.50 -8.83 -22.45
CA PHE A 351 4.46 -7.77 -22.75
C PHE A 351 4.16 -7.04 -24.07
N GLN A 352 2.97 -7.16 -24.62
CA GLN A 352 2.66 -6.51 -25.89
C GLN A 352 3.01 -5.01 -25.86
N ASN A 353 3.65 -4.52 -26.93
CA ASN A 353 4.07 -3.13 -27.07
C ASN A 353 5.00 -2.60 -25.97
N SER A 354 5.62 -3.44 -25.16
CA SER A 354 6.52 -3.02 -24.07
C SER A 354 7.95 -2.79 -24.57
N PHE A 355 8.72 -1.97 -23.82
CA PHE A 355 10.12 -1.69 -24.07
C PHE A 355 10.97 -2.44 -23.05
N LEU A 356 11.76 -3.42 -23.52
CA LEU A 356 12.43 -4.41 -22.68
C LEU A 356 13.97 -4.35 -22.79
N SER A 357 14.52 -3.41 -23.53
CA SER A 357 15.96 -3.31 -23.80
C SER A 357 16.58 -2.03 -23.25
N PRO A 358 17.80 -2.07 -22.74
CA PRO A 358 18.55 -3.27 -22.34
C PRO A 358 18.08 -3.78 -20.98
N SER A 359 17.95 -5.10 -20.78
CA SER A 359 17.54 -5.71 -19.49
C SER A 359 18.28 -7.00 -19.24
N ASN A 360 18.41 -7.41 -17.97
CA ASN A 360 19.02 -8.66 -17.57
C ASN A 360 17.97 -9.75 -17.44
N TRP A 361 17.99 -10.73 -18.33
CA TRP A 361 17.03 -11.84 -18.42
C TRP A 361 17.60 -13.17 -17.95
N GLN A 362 18.79 -13.20 -17.37
CA GLN A 362 19.47 -14.46 -17.06
C GLN A 362 18.57 -15.42 -16.27
N ASN A 363 18.39 -16.63 -16.80
CA ASN A 363 17.57 -17.70 -16.23
C ASN A 363 16.09 -17.31 -16.01
N ALA A 364 15.54 -16.33 -16.71
CA ALA A 364 14.12 -16.00 -16.62
C ALA A 364 13.26 -17.09 -17.28
N ASP A 365 12.08 -17.35 -16.74
CA ASP A 365 11.09 -18.24 -17.35
C ASP A 365 9.95 -17.44 -17.97
N MET A 366 9.93 -17.36 -19.31
CA MET A 366 8.95 -16.63 -20.10
C MET A 366 7.98 -17.55 -20.85
N ALA A 367 7.86 -18.82 -20.47
CA ALA A 367 7.01 -19.75 -21.19
C ALA A 367 5.57 -19.19 -21.33
N TYR A 368 5.01 -19.29 -22.53
CA TYR A 368 3.68 -18.77 -22.90
C TYR A 368 3.53 -17.25 -22.82
N ALA A 369 4.60 -16.48 -22.59
CA ALA A 369 4.51 -15.02 -22.58
C ALA A 369 4.16 -14.46 -23.96
N ASP A 370 3.51 -13.28 -23.96
CA ASP A 370 3.11 -12.58 -25.17
C ASP A 370 4.03 -11.38 -25.43
N LEU A 371 4.95 -11.54 -26.39
CA LEU A 371 5.95 -10.51 -26.77
C LEU A 371 5.61 -9.81 -28.07
N ARG A 372 4.40 -9.95 -28.59
CA ARG A 372 4.02 -9.34 -29.85
C ARG A 372 4.19 -7.82 -29.82
N GLN A 373 4.86 -7.28 -30.83
CA GLN A 373 5.14 -5.86 -30.99
C GLN A 373 6.01 -5.23 -29.89
N SER A 374 6.66 -6.04 -29.04
CA SER A 374 7.59 -5.54 -28.01
C SER A 374 8.97 -5.19 -28.58
N PHE A 375 9.72 -4.32 -27.86
CA PHE A 375 11.04 -3.87 -28.24
C PHE A 375 12.10 -4.47 -27.31
N PHE A 376 12.95 -5.37 -27.84
CA PHE A 376 14.10 -5.91 -27.10
C PHE A 376 15.17 -6.48 -28.06
N GLU A 377 16.37 -6.69 -27.52
CA GLU A 377 17.48 -7.29 -28.23
C GLU A 377 17.38 -8.81 -28.19
N TRP A 378 16.81 -9.42 -29.23
CA TRP A 378 16.60 -10.87 -29.34
C TRP A 378 17.87 -11.67 -29.13
N LYS A 379 19.01 -11.19 -29.64
CA LYS A 379 20.30 -11.81 -29.48
C LYS A 379 20.68 -11.99 -28.02
N ARG A 380 20.50 -10.97 -27.20
CA ARG A 380 20.76 -11.08 -25.74
C ARG A 380 19.85 -12.08 -25.08
N LEU A 381 18.58 -12.14 -25.48
CA LEU A 381 17.62 -13.07 -24.92
C LEU A 381 18.02 -14.52 -25.14
N PHE A 382 18.45 -14.87 -26.35
CA PHE A 382 18.91 -16.23 -26.68
C PHE A 382 20.19 -16.65 -25.93
N TYR A 383 21.07 -15.70 -25.59
CA TYR A 383 22.28 -16.02 -24.81
C TYR A 383 22.09 -16.00 -23.29
N SER A 384 20.91 -15.64 -22.80
CA SER A 384 20.64 -15.46 -21.37
C SER A 384 20.02 -16.67 -20.68
N ASN A 385 20.03 -17.85 -21.33
CA ASN A 385 19.41 -19.06 -20.77
C ASN A 385 17.94 -18.86 -20.35
N VAL A 386 17.15 -18.16 -21.18
CA VAL A 386 15.74 -17.87 -20.96
C VAL A 386 14.88 -19.01 -21.50
N ASN A 387 13.88 -19.46 -20.74
CA ASN A 387 12.87 -20.35 -21.26
C ASN A 387 11.89 -19.58 -22.14
N LEU A 388 11.94 -19.80 -23.46
CA LEU A 388 11.10 -19.15 -24.46
C LEU A 388 10.00 -20.08 -25.01
N SER A 389 9.75 -21.21 -24.37
CA SER A 389 8.77 -22.19 -24.87
C SER A 389 7.38 -21.54 -25.00
N PHE A 390 6.79 -21.71 -26.20
CA PHE A 390 5.44 -21.22 -26.51
C PHE A 390 5.26 -19.69 -26.42
N VAL A 391 6.35 -18.91 -26.43
CA VAL A 391 6.30 -17.45 -26.49
C VAL A 391 5.68 -17.02 -27.81
N LYS A 392 4.83 -15.99 -27.73
CA LYS A 392 4.08 -15.46 -28.89
C LYS A 392 4.81 -14.25 -29.48
N ILE A 393 5.08 -14.30 -30.80
CA ILE A 393 5.67 -13.22 -31.59
C ILE A 393 4.88 -12.98 -32.87
N THR A 394 5.09 -11.83 -33.55
CA THR A 394 4.50 -11.60 -34.86
C THR A 394 5.45 -12.00 -36.01
N VAL A 395 4.91 -12.16 -37.21
CA VAL A 395 5.73 -12.34 -38.44
C VAL A 395 6.67 -11.16 -38.61
N HIS A 396 6.23 -9.94 -38.30
CA HIS A 396 7.04 -8.75 -38.36
C HIS A 396 8.22 -8.81 -37.38
N ASP A 397 7.97 -9.19 -36.12
CA ASP A 397 9.02 -9.38 -35.11
C ASP A 397 10.03 -10.42 -35.56
N PHE A 398 9.54 -11.55 -36.08
CA PHE A 398 10.41 -12.59 -36.61
C PHE A 398 11.25 -12.08 -37.78
N SER A 399 10.62 -11.54 -38.83
CA SER A 399 11.29 -11.18 -40.07
C SER A 399 12.29 -10.04 -39.92
N LYS A 400 11.99 -9.04 -39.09
CA LYS A 400 12.79 -7.80 -38.98
C LYS A 400 13.75 -7.81 -37.79
N LYS A 401 13.41 -8.50 -36.71
CA LYS A 401 14.18 -8.45 -35.47
C LYS A 401 14.94 -9.73 -35.15
N ILE A 402 14.35 -10.90 -35.49
CA ILE A 402 14.90 -12.21 -35.10
C ILE A 402 15.68 -12.85 -36.25
N TYR A 403 15.04 -12.95 -37.43
CA TYR A 403 15.60 -13.67 -38.55
C TYR A 403 17.00 -13.19 -38.99
N PRO A 404 17.31 -11.87 -39.00
CA PRO A 404 18.64 -11.41 -39.37
C PRO A 404 19.76 -11.98 -38.49
N ASP A 405 19.47 -12.19 -37.19
CA ASP A 405 20.44 -12.73 -36.22
C ASP A 405 20.43 -14.27 -36.11
N TRP A 406 19.28 -14.89 -36.37
CA TRP A 406 19.09 -16.32 -36.25
C TRP A 406 19.48 -17.11 -37.53
N LYS A 407 19.34 -16.51 -38.70
CA LYS A 407 19.65 -17.15 -39.98
C LYS A 407 21.08 -17.69 -40.02
N LYS A 408 21.27 -18.82 -40.70
CA LYS A 408 22.59 -19.38 -40.97
C LYS A 408 23.29 -18.55 -42.09
N GLU A 409 24.63 -18.60 -42.16
CA GLU A 409 25.42 -17.82 -43.12
C GLU A 409 24.95 -18.00 -44.57
N ASN A 410 24.43 -19.17 -44.93
CA ASN A 410 23.98 -19.47 -46.30
C ASN A 410 22.49 -19.23 -46.55
N ASP A 411 21.75 -18.73 -45.55
CA ASP A 411 20.31 -18.43 -45.72
C ASP A 411 20.17 -17.08 -46.47
N SER A 412 19.21 -17.03 -47.45
CA SER A 412 18.88 -15.82 -48.16
C SER A 412 18.28 -14.74 -47.24
N LYS A 413 18.27 -13.49 -47.73
CA LYS A 413 17.58 -12.41 -47.00
C LYS A 413 16.08 -12.68 -47.00
N TRP A 414 15.38 -12.25 -45.96
CA TRP A 414 13.93 -12.49 -45.78
C TRP A 414 13.09 -11.99 -46.97
N GLU A 415 13.47 -10.83 -47.51
CA GLU A 415 12.76 -10.20 -48.61
C GLU A 415 12.95 -10.94 -49.96
N GLU A 416 13.96 -11.77 -50.06
CA GLU A 416 14.31 -12.56 -51.24
C GLU A 416 13.56 -13.89 -51.29
N LEU A 417 12.96 -14.31 -50.16
CA LEU A 417 12.25 -15.57 -50.02
C LEU A 417 10.80 -15.49 -50.54
N THR A 418 10.38 -16.52 -51.24
CA THR A 418 8.97 -16.70 -51.57
C THR A 418 8.13 -16.96 -50.31
N LYS A 419 6.81 -16.75 -50.38
CA LYS A 419 5.91 -16.98 -49.24
C LYS A 419 5.99 -18.41 -48.69
N ASP A 420 6.19 -19.41 -49.53
CA ASP A 420 6.31 -20.81 -49.11
C ASP A 420 7.65 -21.06 -48.45
N GLU A 421 8.74 -20.45 -48.91
CA GLU A 421 10.04 -20.51 -48.25
C GLU A 421 10.04 -19.77 -46.93
N GLN A 422 9.40 -18.60 -46.84
CA GLN A 422 9.21 -17.87 -45.60
C GLN A 422 8.49 -18.73 -44.55
N LYS A 423 7.42 -19.43 -44.97
CA LYS A 423 6.68 -20.33 -44.10
C LYS A 423 7.56 -21.52 -43.62
N LYS A 424 8.35 -22.12 -44.51
CA LYS A 424 9.30 -23.20 -44.12
C LYS A 424 10.36 -22.72 -43.13
N VAL A 425 10.88 -21.53 -43.32
CA VAL A 425 11.87 -20.93 -42.41
C VAL A 425 11.25 -20.65 -41.05
N MET A 426 10.05 -20.06 -41.01
CA MET A 426 9.32 -19.85 -39.74
C MET A 426 9.03 -21.18 -39.05
N GLN A 427 8.64 -22.24 -39.79
CA GLN A 427 8.39 -23.56 -39.21
C GLN A 427 9.67 -24.12 -38.56
N ARG A 428 10.82 -24.09 -39.27
CA ARG A 428 12.11 -24.51 -38.73
C ARG A 428 12.46 -23.76 -37.45
N PHE A 429 12.26 -22.43 -37.43
CA PHE A 429 12.47 -21.62 -36.23
C PHE A 429 11.57 -22.04 -35.06
N CYS A 430 10.27 -22.23 -35.33
CA CYS A 430 9.32 -22.68 -34.30
C CYS A 430 9.67 -24.06 -33.75
N ASP A 431 10.10 -25.00 -34.58
CA ASP A 431 10.50 -26.32 -34.16
C ASP A 431 11.76 -26.31 -33.28
N GLU A 432 12.74 -25.43 -33.61
CA GLU A 432 13.96 -25.27 -32.84
C GLU A 432 13.75 -24.54 -31.51
N THR A 433 12.88 -23.49 -31.49
CA THR A 433 12.71 -22.61 -30.32
C THR A 433 11.46 -22.89 -29.51
N LYS A 434 10.54 -23.69 -30.02
CA LYS A 434 9.18 -23.90 -29.48
C LYS A 434 8.32 -22.64 -29.42
N MET A 435 8.67 -21.58 -30.11
CA MET A 435 7.90 -20.32 -30.14
C MET A 435 6.74 -20.40 -31.13
N TRP A 436 5.75 -19.53 -30.96
CA TRP A 436 4.57 -19.37 -31.82
C TRP A 436 4.62 -18.09 -32.62
N ILE A 437 4.33 -18.16 -33.92
CA ILE A 437 4.31 -17.00 -34.82
C ILE A 437 2.86 -16.66 -35.21
N TYR A 438 2.46 -15.40 -34.99
CA TYR A 438 1.16 -14.84 -35.28
C TYR A 438 1.24 -13.81 -36.41
N ASN A 439 0.15 -13.61 -37.18
CA ASN A 439 0.04 -12.48 -38.10
C ASN A 439 -0.27 -11.18 -37.34
N GLU A 440 -0.28 -10.06 -38.06
CA GLU A 440 -0.60 -8.73 -37.52
C GLU A 440 -2.02 -8.61 -36.97
N LYS A 441 -2.93 -9.49 -37.40
CA LYS A 441 -4.33 -9.57 -36.92
C LYS A 441 -4.47 -10.48 -35.69
N GLY A 442 -3.37 -11.02 -35.15
CA GLY A 442 -3.35 -11.90 -33.98
C GLY A 442 -3.78 -13.35 -34.26
N MET A 443 -3.83 -13.78 -35.54
CA MET A 443 -4.10 -15.18 -35.87
C MET A 443 -2.78 -15.98 -35.89
N LEU A 444 -2.80 -17.16 -35.28
CA LEU A 444 -1.67 -18.09 -35.28
C LEU A 444 -1.36 -18.57 -36.71
N ILE A 445 -0.10 -18.43 -37.15
CA ILE A 445 0.35 -18.84 -38.49
C ILE A 445 1.20 -20.10 -38.42
N VAL A 446 2.17 -20.12 -37.50
CA VAL A 446 3.13 -21.20 -37.35
C VAL A 446 3.30 -21.53 -35.88
N PHE A 447 3.35 -22.82 -35.56
CA PHE A 447 3.59 -23.37 -34.23
C PHE A 447 4.50 -24.61 -34.34
N PRO A 448 5.20 -24.97 -33.25
CA PRO A 448 6.05 -26.18 -33.24
C PRO A 448 5.21 -27.43 -33.54
N ILE A 449 5.73 -28.29 -34.38
CA ILE A 449 5.15 -29.62 -34.58
C ILE A 449 5.40 -30.40 -33.29
N GLN A 450 4.33 -30.84 -32.63
CA GLN A 450 4.46 -31.80 -31.53
C GLN A 450 4.92 -33.11 -32.15
N GLU A 451 6.11 -33.59 -31.81
CA GLU A 451 6.46 -35.00 -32.04
C GLU A 451 5.54 -35.78 -31.10
N ASP A 452 4.58 -36.51 -31.69
CA ASP A 452 3.80 -37.49 -30.93
C ASP A 452 4.79 -38.40 -30.20
N GLU A 453 4.71 -38.40 -28.87
CA GLU A 453 5.44 -39.36 -28.04
C GLU A 453 4.99 -40.77 -28.47
N THR A 454 5.79 -41.38 -29.36
CA THR A 454 5.67 -42.79 -29.76
C THR A 454 6.34 -43.69 -28.73
#